data_82bcd028676e4c8970cd2724bddc8d55
#
_entry.id   82bcd028676e4c8970cd2724bddc8d55
#
_cell.length_a   1.000
_cell.length_b   1.000
_cell.length_c   1.000
_cell.angle_alpha   90.00
_cell.angle_beta   90.00
_cell.angle_gamma   90.00
#
_symmetry.space_group_name_H-M   'P 1'
#
loop_
_entity.id
_entity.type
_entity.pdbx_description
1 polymer ?
#
loop_
_entity_poly.entity_id
_entity_poly.type
_entity_poly.pdbx_seq_one_letter_code
_entity_poly.pdbx_strand_id
1 'polypeptide(L)'
;MVEFFISAVSNIFYIFFAFSLVIFIHEFGHYYVGKKCGIGVREFSIGFGPKLLGFRDKSGVVWKICILPFGGFVKFEGDLDPSSLSSKNNNFSNNTNHFNNASVISRALTVSAGPAANFLLSIILFSSIIMFNGIASDKPKIGNINNIPFQELKLETGDLVLEINGKPINYFSDIFVKYNELNKDEDIFFLIKRNEEIIKFLVPNLFQPLIKSIEPLSPASKAGLLPGDFILKVNETNILSFNELKKIVNESNGTPIEL
;
A
#
# COMPACT_ATOMS: atom_id res chain seq x y z
N MET A 1 12.92 -17.98 13.80
CA MET A 1 13.60 -18.24 12.51
C MET A 1 12.63 -18.76 11.44
N VAL A 2 11.82 -19.78 11.72
CA VAL A 2 10.83 -20.33 10.77
C VAL A 2 9.78 -19.29 10.38
N GLU A 3 9.19 -18.55 11.32
CA GLU A 3 8.19 -17.51 11.04
C GLU A 3 8.76 -16.36 10.20
N PHE A 4 10.00 -15.96 10.44
CA PHE A 4 10.68 -14.95 9.62
C PHE A 4 10.85 -15.43 8.17
N PHE A 5 11.25 -16.70 8.01
CA PHE A 5 11.41 -17.29 6.66
C PHE A 5 10.06 -17.37 5.92
N ILE A 6 9.00 -17.82 6.60
CA ILE A 6 7.64 -17.88 6.04
C ILE A 6 7.17 -16.49 5.64
N SER A 7 7.35 -15.49 6.51
CA SER A 7 6.97 -14.09 6.22
C SER A 7 7.75 -13.53 5.03
N ALA A 8 9.05 -13.77 4.95
CA ALA A 8 9.88 -13.32 3.83
C ALA A 8 9.42 -13.95 2.50
N VAL A 9 9.18 -15.26 2.49
CA VAL A 9 8.69 -15.97 1.29
C VAL A 9 7.31 -15.47 0.88
N SER A 10 6.41 -15.24 1.84
CA SER A 10 5.07 -14.71 1.56
C SER A 10 5.15 -13.30 0.95
N ASN A 11 5.99 -12.43 1.49
CA ASN A 11 6.16 -11.06 0.97
C ASN A 11 6.71 -11.06 -0.45
N ILE A 12 7.71 -11.91 -0.72
CA ILE A 12 8.26 -12.09 -2.07
C ILE A 12 7.16 -12.57 -3.03
N PHE A 13 6.36 -13.55 -2.63
CA PHE A 13 5.25 -14.05 -3.44
C PHE A 13 4.23 -12.94 -3.75
N TYR A 14 3.81 -12.13 -2.75
CA TYR A 14 2.88 -11.03 -2.98
C TYR A 14 3.43 -9.97 -3.93
N ILE A 15 4.72 -9.65 -3.83
CA ILE A 15 5.38 -8.70 -4.74
C ILE A 15 5.32 -9.24 -6.18
N PHE A 16 5.74 -10.48 -6.41
CA PHE A 16 5.71 -11.08 -7.75
C PHE A 16 4.29 -11.19 -8.30
N PHE A 17 3.33 -11.56 -7.47
CA PHE A 17 1.91 -11.63 -7.86
C PHE A 17 1.39 -10.25 -8.29
N ALA A 18 1.65 -9.21 -7.51
CA ALA A 18 1.24 -7.84 -7.83
C ALA A 18 1.87 -7.35 -9.15
N PHE A 19 3.17 -7.56 -9.34
CA PHE A 19 3.84 -7.22 -10.60
C PHE A 19 3.25 -7.97 -11.79
N SER A 20 3.04 -9.27 -11.66
CA SER A 20 2.46 -10.09 -12.72
C SER A 20 1.04 -9.64 -13.10
N LEU A 21 0.24 -9.24 -12.11
CA LEU A 21 -1.11 -8.71 -12.34
C LEU A 21 -1.08 -7.40 -13.12
N VAL A 22 -0.23 -6.46 -12.71
CA VAL A 22 -0.07 -5.16 -13.39
C VAL A 22 0.40 -5.34 -14.82
N ILE A 23 1.39 -6.20 -15.05
CA ILE A 23 1.89 -6.53 -16.38
C ILE A 23 0.80 -7.18 -17.23
N PHE A 24 0.09 -8.16 -16.67
CA PHE A 24 -1.01 -8.82 -17.38
C PHE A 24 -2.06 -7.82 -17.86
N ILE A 25 -2.50 -6.92 -16.99
CA ILE A 25 -3.52 -5.90 -17.35
C ILE A 25 -2.97 -4.93 -18.40
N HIS A 26 -1.71 -4.53 -18.31
CA HIS A 26 -1.02 -3.71 -19.28
C HIS A 26 -1.02 -4.35 -20.68
N GLU A 27 -0.50 -5.57 -20.76
CA GLU A 27 -0.44 -6.32 -22.02
C GLU A 27 -1.84 -6.64 -22.57
N PHE A 28 -2.78 -6.93 -21.65
CA PHE A 28 -4.17 -7.18 -22.03
C PHE A 28 -4.83 -5.94 -22.64
N GLY A 29 -4.47 -4.74 -22.16
CA GLY A 29 -4.88 -3.48 -22.79
C GLY A 29 -4.47 -3.40 -24.26
N HIS A 30 -3.20 -3.64 -24.57
CA HIS A 30 -2.68 -3.68 -25.94
C HIS A 30 -3.39 -4.75 -26.78
N TYR A 31 -3.50 -5.96 -26.24
CA TYR A 31 -4.19 -7.06 -26.89
C TYR A 31 -5.64 -6.74 -27.24
N TYR A 32 -6.39 -6.26 -26.28
CA TYR A 32 -7.82 -6.01 -26.43
C TYR A 32 -8.10 -4.90 -27.46
N VAL A 33 -7.42 -3.77 -27.32
CA VAL A 33 -7.62 -2.63 -28.22
C VAL A 33 -7.08 -2.94 -29.61
N GLY A 34 -5.90 -3.57 -29.73
CA GLY A 34 -5.33 -3.98 -31.00
C GLY A 34 -6.28 -4.89 -31.78
N LYS A 35 -6.84 -5.90 -31.10
CA LYS A 35 -7.83 -6.80 -31.70
C LYS A 35 -9.12 -6.08 -32.12
N LYS A 36 -9.60 -5.11 -31.32
CA LYS A 36 -10.76 -4.27 -31.66
C LYS A 36 -10.49 -3.35 -32.85
N CYS A 37 -9.26 -2.90 -33.01
CA CYS A 37 -8.83 -2.11 -34.18
C CYS A 37 -8.56 -2.97 -35.44
N GLY A 38 -8.84 -4.28 -35.41
CA GLY A 38 -8.63 -5.19 -36.51
C GLY A 38 -7.18 -5.62 -36.72
N ILE A 39 -6.30 -5.36 -35.77
CA ILE A 39 -4.90 -5.76 -35.80
C ILE A 39 -4.78 -7.22 -35.37
N GLY A 40 -4.16 -8.06 -36.17
CA GLY A 40 -3.93 -9.46 -35.88
C GLY A 40 -2.93 -9.62 -34.73
N VAL A 41 -3.24 -10.52 -33.79
CA VAL A 41 -2.36 -10.86 -32.68
C VAL A 41 -1.87 -12.28 -32.84
N ARG A 42 -0.55 -12.49 -32.83
CA ARG A 42 0.08 -13.81 -32.93
C ARG A 42 0.30 -14.45 -31.56
N GLU A 43 0.74 -13.64 -30.60
CA GLU A 43 1.19 -14.14 -29.30
C GLU A 43 0.93 -13.13 -28.18
N PHE A 44 0.52 -13.68 -27.03
CA PHE A 44 0.36 -12.97 -25.77
C PHE A 44 1.21 -13.68 -24.73
N SER A 45 2.16 -12.99 -24.13
CA SER A 45 3.07 -13.57 -23.15
C SER A 45 3.10 -12.81 -21.86
N ILE A 46 3.04 -13.55 -20.74
CA ILE A 46 3.37 -13.05 -19.43
C ILE A 46 4.73 -13.61 -19.06
N GLY A 47 5.68 -12.70 -18.80
CA GLY A 47 7.07 -13.08 -18.53
C GLY A 47 7.90 -13.30 -19.78
N PHE A 48 9.18 -13.54 -19.55
CA PHE A 48 10.20 -13.80 -20.55
C PHE A 48 10.85 -15.17 -20.35
N GLY A 49 11.60 -15.63 -21.37
CA GLY A 49 12.37 -16.87 -21.32
C GLY A 49 11.57 -18.12 -21.72
N PRO A 50 11.98 -19.31 -21.23
CA PRO A 50 11.33 -20.56 -21.58
C PRO A 50 9.86 -20.59 -21.15
N LYS A 51 9.03 -21.16 -22.03
CA LYS A 51 7.60 -21.33 -21.79
C LYS A 51 7.35 -22.37 -20.69
N LEU A 52 6.63 -22.00 -19.65
CA LEU A 52 6.12 -22.92 -18.62
C LEU A 52 4.80 -23.55 -19.04
N LEU A 53 3.84 -22.68 -19.39
CA LEU A 53 2.49 -23.07 -19.78
C LEU A 53 2.09 -22.26 -21.01
N GLY A 54 1.20 -22.82 -21.84
CA GLY A 54 0.64 -22.08 -22.94
C GLY A 54 -0.34 -22.90 -23.74
N PHE A 55 -1.28 -22.20 -24.33
CA PHE A 55 -2.31 -22.76 -25.19
C PHE A 55 -2.57 -21.85 -26.39
N ARG A 56 -3.23 -22.35 -27.40
CA ARG A 56 -3.70 -21.55 -28.55
C ARG A 56 -5.21 -21.39 -28.42
N ASP A 57 -5.67 -20.16 -28.51
CA ASP A 57 -7.12 -19.87 -28.48
C ASP A 57 -7.78 -20.17 -29.84
N LYS A 58 -9.12 -20.07 -29.90
CA LYS A 58 -9.89 -20.28 -31.12
C LYS A 58 -9.61 -19.27 -32.22
N SER A 59 -9.07 -18.12 -31.90
CA SER A 59 -8.65 -17.07 -32.86
C SER A 59 -7.21 -17.29 -33.36
N GLY A 60 -6.52 -18.33 -32.90
CA GLY A 60 -5.17 -18.65 -33.32
C GLY A 60 -4.06 -17.97 -32.50
N VAL A 61 -4.40 -17.14 -31.52
CA VAL A 61 -3.44 -16.47 -30.64
C VAL A 61 -2.81 -17.47 -29.68
N VAL A 62 -1.49 -17.43 -29.57
CA VAL A 62 -0.73 -18.25 -28.62
C VAL A 62 -0.60 -17.51 -27.29
N TRP A 63 -1.26 -18.01 -26.27
CA TRP A 63 -1.13 -17.55 -24.89
C TRP A 63 -0.05 -18.32 -24.18
N LYS A 64 0.88 -17.62 -23.52
CA LYS A 64 1.96 -18.29 -22.77
C LYS A 64 2.33 -17.58 -21.47
N ILE A 65 2.75 -18.37 -20.51
CA ILE A 65 3.38 -17.93 -19.28
C ILE A 65 4.82 -18.46 -19.29
N CYS A 66 5.77 -17.57 -19.08
CA CYS A 66 7.19 -17.86 -19.08
C CYS A 66 7.77 -17.88 -17.66
N ILE A 67 8.99 -18.42 -17.51
CA ILE A 67 9.64 -18.62 -16.20
C ILE A 67 9.93 -17.31 -15.49
N LEU A 68 10.39 -16.29 -16.22
CA LEU A 68 10.79 -15.00 -15.63
C LEU A 68 9.60 -14.05 -15.61
N PRO A 69 8.99 -13.75 -14.44
CA PRO A 69 7.79 -12.95 -14.33
C PRO A 69 8.06 -11.43 -14.43
N PHE A 70 9.17 -11.03 -15.02
CA PHE A 70 9.59 -9.63 -15.19
C PHE A 70 9.19 -9.10 -16.55
N GLY A 71 7.90 -8.79 -16.74
CA GLY A 71 7.42 -8.22 -17.99
C GLY A 71 6.44 -9.12 -18.73
N GLY A 72 6.10 -8.71 -19.93
CA GLY A 72 5.23 -9.41 -20.85
C GLY A 72 5.35 -8.78 -22.23
N PHE A 73 4.62 -9.32 -23.20
CA PHE A 73 4.51 -8.70 -24.50
C PHE A 73 3.30 -9.23 -25.27
N VAL A 74 2.80 -8.38 -26.16
CA VAL A 74 1.85 -8.75 -27.19
C VAL A 74 2.54 -8.65 -28.53
N LYS A 75 2.62 -9.74 -29.28
CA LYS A 75 3.18 -9.77 -30.62
C LYS A 75 2.08 -9.67 -31.65
N PHE A 76 2.07 -8.56 -32.37
CA PHE A 76 1.11 -8.34 -33.45
C PHE A 76 1.58 -8.96 -34.76
N GLU A 77 0.64 -9.16 -35.69
CA GLU A 77 0.97 -9.56 -37.05
C GLU A 77 1.67 -8.40 -37.76
N GLY A 78 2.75 -8.70 -38.46
CA GLY A 78 3.55 -7.69 -39.17
C GLY A 78 4.53 -6.93 -38.29
N ASP A 79 4.65 -7.30 -36.98
CA ASP A 79 5.67 -6.76 -36.11
C ASP A 79 7.03 -7.37 -36.46
N LEU A 80 8.06 -6.50 -36.62
CA LEU A 80 9.40 -6.94 -36.96
C LEU A 80 10.06 -7.62 -35.74
N ASP A 81 10.39 -8.89 -35.89
CA ASP A 81 11.26 -9.58 -34.91
C ASP A 81 12.67 -8.97 -34.96
N PRO A 82 13.19 -8.40 -33.87
CA PRO A 82 14.58 -7.93 -33.83
C PRO A 82 15.59 -9.05 -34.14
N SER A 83 15.19 -10.31 -33.93
CA SER A 83 15.99 -11.51 -34.23
C SER A 83 15.88 -11.97 -35.69
N SER A 84 14.96 -11.42 -36.48
CA SER A 84 14.74 -11.81 -37.89
C SER A 84 15.35 -10.84 -38.93
N LEU A 85 16.38 -10.08 -38.53
CA LEU A 85 17.14 -9.20 -39.42
C LEU A 85 17.84 -9.93 -40.60
N SER A 86 17.76 -11.26 -40.63
CA SER A 86 18.37 -12.08 -41.72
C SER A 86 17.41 -12.53 -42.82
N SER A 87 16.12 -12.25 -42.72
CA SER A 87 15.19 -12.67 -43.76
C SER A 87 14.74 -11.48 -44.62
N LYS A 88 15.52 -11.20 -45.67
CA LYS A 88 15.22 -10.20 -46.72
C LYS A 88 14.06 -10.61 -47.65
N ASN A 89 13.14 -11.44 -47.20
CA ASN A 89 11.90 -11.69 -47.94
C ASN A 89 10.82 -10.71 -47.48
N ASN A 90 10.97 -9.45 -47.89
CA ASN A 90 9.93 -8.43 -47.89
C ASN A 90 8.81 -8.78 -48.87
N ASN A 91 8.17 -9.93 -48.72
CA ASN A 91 6.82 -10.07 -49.23
C ASN A 91 5.92 -9.30 -48.29
N PHE A 92 5.76 -7.99 -48.54
CA PHE A 92 4.66 -7.22 -48.02
C PHE A 92 3.37 -7.88 -48.49
N SER A 93 2.92 -8.88 -47.78
CA SER A 93 1.58 -9.43 -47.99
C SER A 93 0.63 -8.28 -47.72
N ASN A 94 -0.27 -7.98 -48.68
CA ASN A 94 -1.33 -6.98 -48.54
C ASN A 94 -2.38 -7.38 -47.48
N ASN A 95 -1.95 -8.05 -46.40
CA ASN A 95 -2.81 -8.40 -45.29
C ASN A 95 -3.16 -7.13 -44.53
N THR A 96 -4.41 -6.75 -44.58
CA THR A 96 -4.97 -5.59 -43.89
C THR A 96 -4.86 -5.66 -42.38
N ASN A 97 -4.59 -6.85 -41.81
CA ASN A 97 -4.53 -7.10 -40.35
C ASN A 97 -3.15 -6.86 -39.74
N HIS A 98 -2.16 -6.42 -40.54
CA HIS A 98 -0.81 -6.16 -39.98
C HIS A 98 -0.79 -4.83 -39.24
N PHE A 99 -0.06 -4.78 -38.10
CA PHE A 99 0.11 -3.59 -37.28
C PHE A 99 0.61 -2.39 -38.10
N ASN A 100 1.57 -2.62 -39.00
CA ASN A 100 2.15 -1.56 -39.86
C ASN A 100 1.18 -1.01 -40.89
N ASN A 101 0.19 -1.80 -41.30
CA ASN A 101 -0.83 -1.42 -42.29
C ASN A 101 -2.06 -0.77 -41.65
N ALA A 102 -2.18 -0.86 -40.32
CA ALA A 102 -3.26 -0.22 -39.57
C ALA A 102 -3.16 1.31 -39.61
N SER A 103 -4.30 1.98 -39.50
CA SER A 103 -4.34 3.44 -39.47
C SER A 103 -3.49 3.99 -38.30
N VAL A 104 -2.97 5.21 -38.42
CA VAL A 104 -2.18 5.87 -37.39
C VAL A 104 -2.95 5.94 -36.07
N ILE A 105 -4.26 6.21 -36.14
CA ILE A 105 -5.14 6.26 -34.97
C ILE A 105 -5.24 4.89 -34.32
N SER A 106 -5.46 3.82 -35.10
CA SER A 106 -5.53 2.46 -34.56
C SER A 106 -4.23 2.05 -33.87
N ARG A 107 -3.09 2.39 -34.45
CA ARG A 107 -1.77 2.13 -33.85
C ARG A 107 -1.57 2.93 -32.54
N ALA A 108 -1.91 4.22 -32.57
CA ALA A 108 -1.81 5.09 -31.40
C ALA A 108 -2.71 4.60 -30.25
N LEU A 109 -3.96 4.24 -30.55
CA LEU A 109 -4.88 3.66 -29.58
C LEU A 109 -4.35 2.35 -29.01
N THR A 110 -3.81 1.47 -29.85
CA THR A 110 -3.26 0.19 -29.41
C THR A 110 -2.06 0.39 -28.49
N VAL A 111 -1.14 1.32 -28.84
CA VAL A 111 0.05 1.59 -28.01
C VAL A 111 -0.32 2.27 -26.67
N SER A 112 -1.30 3.17 -26.68
CA SER A 112 -1.72 3.84 -25.43
C SER A 112 -2.61 2.97 -24.55
N ALA A 113 -3.15 1.87 -25.06
CA ALA A 113 -4.10 1.03 -24.34
C ALA A 113 -3.50 0.31 -23.12
N GLY A 114 -2.23 -0.06 -23.17
CA GLY A 114 -1.54 -0.67 -22.02
C GLY A 114 -1.51 0.25 -20.80
N PRO A 115 -0.89 1.44 -20.92
CA PRO A 115 -0.93 2.44 -19.84
C PRO A 115 -2.35 2.80 -19.39
N ALA A 116 -3.28 2.98 -20.34
CA ALA A 116 -4.68 3.28 -20.02
C ALA A 116 -5.36 2.18 -19.20
N ALA A 117 -5.08 0.91 -19.49
CA ALA A 117 -5.59 -0.22 -18.73
C ALA A 117 -5.07 -0.21 -17.28
N ASN A 118 -3.79 0.14 -17.07
CA ASN A 118 -3.23 0.29 -15.73
C ASN A 118 -3.84 1.46 -14.96
N PHE A 119 -4.15 2.57 -15.63
CA PHE A 119 -4.90 3.67 -15.02
C PHE A 119 -6.30 3.23 -14.57
N LEU A 120 -7.01 2.50 -15.40
CA LEU A 120 -8.32 1.94 -15.05
C LEU A 120 -8.21 0.97 -13.86
N LEU A 121 -7.21 0.10 -13.85
CA LEU A 121 -6.95 -0.80 -12.72
C LEU A 121 -6.72 -0.01 -11.44
N SER A 122 -5.90 1.04 -11.48
CA SER A 122 -5.63 1.90 -10.31
C SER A 122 -6.90 2.56 -9.79
N ILE A 123 -7.74 3.11 -10.67
CA ILE A 123 -9.02 3.72 -10.28
C ILE A 123 -9.92 2.69 -9.60
N ILE A 124 -10.04 1.47 -10.16
CA ILE A 124 -10.85 0.39 -9.58
C ILE A 124 -10.33 -0.01 -8.20
N LEU A 125 -9.01 -0.20 -8.07
CA LEU A 125 -8.39 -0.60 -6.80
C LEU A 125 -8.58 0.46 -5.71
N PHE A 126 -8.26 1.74 -6.01
CA PHE A 126 -8.42 2.82 -5.03
C PHE A 126 -9.88 3.05 -4.67
N SER A 127 -10.79 3.01 -5.64
CA SER A 127 -12.22 3.12 -5.38
C SER A 127 -12.72 1.97 -4.48
N SER A 128 -12.25 0.76 -4.73
CA SER A 128 -12.57 -0.40 -3.90
C SER A 128 -12.06 -0.24 -2.47
N ILE A 129 -10.79 0.18 -2.31
CA ILE A 129 -10.20 0.43 -0.99
C ILE A 129 -11.01 1.50 -0.22
N ILE A 130 -11.37 2.60 -0.89
CA ILE A 130 -12.18 3.67 -0.28
C ILE A 130 -13.58 3.15 0.07
N MET A 131 -14.18 2.34 -0.80
CA MET A 131 -15.52 1.80 -0.56
C MET A 131 -15.56 0.84 0.63
N PHE A 132 -14.53 0.02 0.83
CA PHE A 132 -14.47 -0.94 1.94
C PHE A 132 -13.95 -0.34 3.24
N ASN A 133 -12.94 0.54 3.18
CA ASN A 133 -12.32 1.10 4.37
C ASN A 133 -12.88 2.48 4.76
N GLY A 134 -13.63 3.13 3.87
CA GLY A 134 -14.06 4.50 4.03
C GLY A 134 -12.95 5.52 3.80
N ILE A 135 -13.29 6.79 3.95
CA ILE A 135 -12.35 7.91 3.90
C ILE A 135 -12.09 8.36 5.35
N ALA A 136 -10.83 8.53 5.72
CA ALA A 136 -10.49 9.11 7.00
C ALA A 136 -11.16 10.50 7.13
N SER A 137 -12.00 10.65 8.15
CA SER A 137 -12.65 11.94 8.44
C SER A 137 -11.70 12.82 9.21
N ASP A 138 -11.59 14.08 8.81
CA ASP A 138 -10.80 15.08 9.53
C ASP A 138 -11.54 15.62 10.77
N LYS A 139 -12.80 15.20 10.95
CA LYS A 139 -13.56 15.54 12.16
C LYS A 139 -12.93 14.88 13.38
N PRO A 140 -12.86 15.59 14.54
CA PRO A 140 -12.26 15.08 15.75
C PRO A 140 -13.16 14.03 16.44
N LYS A 141 -13.51 12.98 15.69
CA LYS A 141 -14.35 11.88 16.14
C LYS A 141 -13.49 10.70 16.52
N ILE A 142 -13.72 10.16 17.71
CA ILE A 142 -12.99 8.99 18.22
C ILE A 142 -13.40 7.76 17.41
N GLY A 143 -12.42 7.12 16.81
CA GLY A 143 -12.56 5.85 16.09
C GLY A 143 -12.39 4.66 17.02
N ASN A 144 -11.51 3.73 16.63
CA ASN A 144 -11.18 2.59 17.49
C ASN A 144 -10.34 3.02 18.67
N ILE A 145 -10.72 2.55 19.86
CA ILE A 145 -9.99 2.76 21.10
C ILE A 145 -9.30 1.44 21.44
N ASN A 146 -7.99 1.48 21.53
CA ASN A 146 -7.24 0.37 22.09
C ASN A 146 -7.26 0.48 23.61
N ASN A 147 -7.49 -0.63 24.30
CA ASN A 147 -7.41 -0.66 25.75
C ASN A 147 -6.02 -0.22 26.20
N ILE A 148 -5.98 0.77 27.10
CA ILE A 148 -4.76 1.23 27.74
C ILE A 148 -4.57 0.37 28.99
N PRO A 149 -3.43 -0.35 29.12
CA PRO A 149 -3.17 -1.12 30.33
C PRO A 149 -3.23 -0.21 31.58
N PHE A 150 -3.82 -0.74 32.65
CA PHE A 150 -3.90 -0.11 33.97
C PHE A 150 -4.74 1.16 34.09
N GLN A 151 -5.50 1.57 33.06
CA GLN A 151 -6.35 2.75 33.12
C GLN A 151 -7.70 2.53 32.42
N GLU A 152 -8.76 2.98 33.09
CA GLU A 152 -10.11 2.93 32.52
C GLU A 152 -10.36 4.18 31.66
N LEU A 153 -10.52 3.98 30.35
CA LEU A 153 -10.80 5.07 29.43
C LEU A 153 -12.31 5.27 29.34
N LYS A 154 -12.81 6.44 29.71
CA LYS A 154 -14.22 6.80 29.60
C LYS A 154 -14.62 7.26 28.19
N LEU A 155 -13.66 7.36 27.26
CA LEU A 155 -13.93 7.64 25.84
C LEU A 155 -14.56 6.43 25.18
N GLU A 156 -15.50 6.67 24.26
CA GLU A 156 -16.15 5.65 23.46
C GLU A 156 -15.99 5.93 21.97
N THR A 157 -16.04 4.85 21.17
CA THR A 157 -16.08 4.99 19.72
C THR A 157 -17.30 5.81 19.31
N GLY A 158 -17.05 6.88 18.55
CA GLY A 158 -18.11 7.77 18.09
C GLY A 158 -18.15 9.12 18.81
N ASP A 159 -17.46 9.29 19.93
CA ASP A 159 -17.34 10.57 20.64
C ASP A 159 -16.75 11.63 19.74
N LEU A 160 -17.33 12.81 19.73
CA LEU A 160 -16.81 13.99 19.04
C LEU A 160 -16.10 14.86 20.08
N VAL A 161 -14.79 15.02 19.96
CA VAL A 161 -14.01 15.88 20.85
C VAL A 161 -14.24 17.33 20.46
N LEU A 162 -14.75 18.14 21.42
CA LEU A 162 -15.01 19.56 21.21
C LEU A 162 -13.88 20.43 21.74
N GLU A 163 -13.33 20.07 22.92
CA GLU A 163 -12.29 20.85 23.61
C GLU A 163 -11.35 19.93 24.40
N ILE A 164 -10.10 20.36 24.53
CA ILE A 164 -9.12 19.80 25.45
C ILE A 164 -8.61 20.93 26.34
N ASN A 165 -8.83 20.83 27.68
CA ASN A 165 -8.50 21.86 28.67
C ASN A 165 -8.97 23.26 28.25
N GLY A 166 -10.21 23.39 27.71
CA GLY A 166 -10.80 24.63 27.25
C GLY A 166 -10.29 25.15 25.91
N LYS A 167 -9.36 24.45 25.25
CA LYS A 167 -8.91 24.78 23.90
C LYS A 167 -9.78 24.06 22.87
N PRO A 168 -10.42 24.76 21.90
CA PRO A 168 -11.29 24.13 20.92
C PRO A 168 -10.52 23.21 19.95
N ILE A 169 -11.16 22.12 19.57
CA ILE A 169 -10.67 21.11 18.65
C ILE A 169 -11.55 21.11 17.41
N ASN A 170 -10.99 21.47 16.26
CA ASN A 170 -11.71 21.52 15.00
C ASN A 170 -11.40 20.31 14.10
N TYR A 171 -10.18 19.83 14.17
CA TYR A 171 -9.68 18.73 13.36
C TYR A 171 -9.13 17.60 14.25
N PHE A 172 -9.11 16.38 13.73
CA PHE A 172 -8.54 15.25 14.48
C PHE A 172 -7.05 15.44 14.79
N SER A 173 -6.32 16.08 13.88
CA SER A 173 -4.92 16.45 14.08
C SER A 173 -4.70 17.40 15.26
N ASP A 174 -5.67 18.27 15.57
CA ASP A 174 -5.58 19.23 16.68
C ASP A 174 -5.48 18.52 18.03
N ILE A 175 -6.08 17.33 18.15
CA ILE A 175 -6.00 16.52 19.37
C ILE A 175 -4.52 16.25 19.72
N PHE A 176 -3.72 15.83 18.73
CA PHE A 176 -2.30 15.57 18.95
C PHE A 176 -1.49 16.82 19.25
N VAL A 177 -1.78 17.92 18.51
CA VAL A 177 -1.07 19.18 18.68
C VAL A 177 -1.36 19.75 20.06
N LYS A 178 -2.65 19.86 20.42
CA LYS A 178 -3.07 20.43 21.71
C LYS A 178 -2.65 19.58 22.89
N TYR A 179 -2.73 18.26 22.74
CA TYR A 179 -2.27 17.32 23.76
C TYR A 179 -0.77 17.46 24.05
N ASN A 180 0.06 17.60 23.03
CA ASN A 180 1.51 17.77 23.18
C ASN A 180 1.91 19.17 23.74
N GLU A 181 1.03 20.16 23.66
CA GLU A 181 1.21 21.50 24.25
C GLU A 181 0.91 21.52 25.76
N LEU A 182 0.25 20.48 26.30
CA LEU A 182 -0.10 20.42 27.71
C LEU A 182 1.11 20.05 28.57
N ASN A 183 1.16 20.62 29.78
CA ASN A 183 2.12 20.17 30.77
C ASN A 183 1.77 18.76 31.24
N LYS A 184 2.76 17.91 31.41
CA LYS A 184 2.59 16.48 31.70
C LYS A 184 2.00 16.19 33.07
N ASP A 185 2.11 17.14 33.99
CA ASP A 185 1.66 17.04 35.38
C ASP A 185 0.24 17.64 35.56
N GLU A 186 -0.38 18.14 34.47
CA GLU A 186 -1.72 18.70 34.53
C GLU A 186 -2.79 17.66 34.21
N ASP A 187 -3.90 17.74 34.93
CA ASP A 187 -5.09 16.96 34.62
C ASP A 187 -5.62 17.33 33.23
N ILE A 188 -5.89 16.33 32.40
CA ILE A 188 -6.36 16.53 31.03
C ILE A 188 -7.88 16.32 30.97
N PHE A 189 -8.63 17.38 30.75
CA PHE A 189 -10.07 17.32 30.60
C PHE A 189 -10.47 17.39 29.14
N PHE A 190 -11.25 16.41 28.71
CA PHE A 190 -11.91 16.42 27.40
C PHE A 190 -13.35 16.86 27.58
N LEU A 191 -13.80 17.79 26.72
CA LEU A 191 -15.20 18.09 26.49
C LEU A 191 -15.61 17.36 25.19
N ILE A 192 -16.54 16.44 25.28
CA ILE A 192 -16.98 15.64 24.14
C ILE A 192 -18.48 15.78 23.93
N LYS A 193 -18.93 15.47 22.70
CA LYS A 193 -20.33 15.27 22.37
C LYS A 193 -20.58 13.81 22.09
N ARG A 194 -21.46 13.18 22.90
CA ARG A 194 -21.91 11.79 22.79
C ARG A 194 -23.45 11.77 22.76
N ASN A 195 -24.06 11.20 21.71
CA ASN A 195 -25.52 11.11 21.58
C ASN A 195 -26.28 12.42 21.88
N GLU A 196 -25.76 13.57 21.36
CA GLU A 196 -26.25 14.93 21.56
C GLU A 196 -25.99 15.53 22.97
N GLU A 197 -25.48 14.78 23.92
CA GLU A 197 -25.08 15.26 25.24
C GLU A 197 -23.63 15.74 25.24
N ILE A 198 -23.38 16.81 25.99
CA ILE A 198 -22.02 17.35 26.20
C ILE A 198 -21.52 16.83 27.55
N ILE A 199 -20.43 16.09 27.52
CA ILE A 199 -19.86 15.44 28.69
C ILE A 199 -18.43 15.93 28.87
N LYS A 200 -18.06 16.30 30.10
CA LYS A 200 -16.69 16.64 30.48
C LYS A 200 -16.15 15.60 31.44
N PHE A 201 -14.99 15.08 31.17
CA PHE A 201 -14.33 14.13 32.09
C PHE A 201 -12.82 14.20 31.96
N LEU A 202 -12.15 13.68 32.99
CA LEU A 202 -10.71 13.52 33.05
C LEU A 202 -10.30 12.36 32.15
N VAL A 203 -9.33 12.61 31.28
CA VAL A 203 -8.76 11.60 30.39
C VAL A 203 -7.33 11.29 30.87
N PRO A 204 -6.99 10.03 31.06
CA PRO A 204 -5.62 9.65 31.39
C PRO A 204 -4.69 9.92 30.19
N ASN A 205 -3.37 9.84 30.43
CA ASN A 205 -2.40 10.02 29.36
C ASN A 205 -2.63 9.02 28.22
N LEU A 206 -3.01 9.54 27.04
CA LEU A 206 -3.36 8.73 25.87
C LEU A 206 -2.15 8.18 25.10
N PHE A 207 -1.01 8.84 25.22
CA PHE A 207 0.20 8.50 24.46
C PHE A 207 1.23 7.78 25.34
N GLN A 208 0.77 6.73 25.97
CA GLN A 208 1.61 5.91 26.81
C GLN A 208 2.70 5.21 26.00
N PRO A 209 3.87 4.91 26.60
CA PRO A 209 4.99 4.27 25.95
C PRO A 209 4.77 2.75 25.79
N LEU A 210 3.70 2.37 25.10
CA LEU A 210 3.34 1.01 24.75
C LEU A 210 3.99 0.63 23.40
N ILE A 211 4.74 -0.46 23.40
CA ILE A 211 5.35 -1.00 22.18
C ILE A 211 4.29 -1.75 21.36
N LYS A 212 3.94 -1.24 20.19
CA LYS A 212 2.99 -1.87 19.27
C LYS A 212 3.64 -2.88 18.34
N SER A 213 4.84 -2.57 17.86
CA SER A 213 5.61 -3.42 16.95
C SER A 213 7.09 -3.15 17.10
N ILE A 214 7.90 -4.14 16.78
CA ILE A 214 9.37 -4.05 16.82
C ILE A 214 9.89 -4.45 15.46
N GLU A 215 10.78 -3.61 14.92
CA GLU A 215 11.44 -3.94 13.66
C GLU A 215 12.41 -5.12 13.86
N PRO A 216 12.36 -6.13 13.01
CA PRO A 216 13.28 -7.27 13.05
C PRO A 216 14.73 -6.78 12.97
N LEU A 217 15.62 -7.42 13.74
CA LEU A 217 17.06 -7.11 13.81
C LEU A 217 17.42 -5.72 14.37
N SER A 218 16.44 -4.94 14.83
CA SER A 218 16.68 -3.65 15.50
C SER A 218 17.38 -3.83 16.85
N PRO A 219 17.96 -2.77 17.41
CA PRO A 219 18.48 -2.79 18.80
C PRO A 219 17.42 -3.21 19.82
N ALA A 220 16.17 -2.74 19.64
CA ALA A 220 15.04 -3.10 20.50
C ALA A 220 14.75 -4.62 20.46
N SER A 221 14.76 -5.22 19.25
CA SER A 221 14.61 -6.67 19.09
C SER A 221 15.75 -7.45 19.74
N LYS A 222 16.98 -6.96 19.63
CA LYS A 222 18.17 -7.59 20.25
C LYS A 222 18.17 -7.46 21.78
N ALA A 223 17.57 -6.39 22.32
CA ALA A 223 17.38 -6.18 23.75
C ALA A 223 16.28 -7.05 24.34
N GLY A 224 15.49 -7.76 23.52
CA GLY A 224 14.43 -8.66 23.96
C GLY A 224 13.08 -7.99 24.21
N LEU A 225 12.89 -6.74 23.76
CA LEU A 225 11.58 -6.08 23.82
C LEU A 225 10.56 -6.82 22.96
N LEU A 226 9.31 -6.83 23.39
CA LEU A 226 8.21 -7.50 22.71
C LEU A 226 7.05 -6.53 22.44
N PRO A 227 6.24 -6.77 21.40
CA PRO A 227 4.98 -6.07 21.23
C PRO A 227 4.08 -6.32 22.46
N GLY A 228 3.53 -5.24 23.02
CA GLY A 228 2.77 -5.27 24.26
C GLY A 228 3.53 -4.80 25.49
N ASP A 229 4.85 -4.67 25.43
CA ASP A 229 5.64 -4.13 26.53
C ASP A 229 5.33 -2.66 26.76
N PHE A 230 5.31 -2.29 28.03
CA PHE A 230 5.07 -0.92 28.50
C PHE A 230 6.35 -0.39 29.17
N ILE A 231 6.94 0.65 28.59
CA ILE A 231 8.18 1.23 29.10
C ILE A 231 7.87 2.15 30.29
N LEU A 232 8.27 1.76 31.47
CA LEU A 232 8.07 2.54 32.70
C LEU A 232 9.18 3.56 32.94
N LYS A 233 10.41 3.18 32.61
CA LYS A 233 11.61 4.00 32.86
C LYS A 233 12.60 3.86 31.72
N VAL A 234 13.40 4.89 31.54
CA VAL A 234 14.60 4.88 30.72
C VAL A 234 15.74 5.38 31.60
N ASN A 235 16.74 4.54 31.82
CA ASN A 235 17.73 4.71 32.90
C ASN A 235 16.98 4.89 34.23
N GLU A 236 17.20 5.97 34.95
CA GLU A 236 16.49 6.28 36.20
C GLU A 236 15.26 7.20 36.03
N THR A 237 14.98 7.64 34.79
CA THR A 237 13.93 8.61 34.51
C THR A 237 12.60 7.92 34.16
N ASN A 238 11.53 8.24 34.90
CA ASN A 238 10.18 7.75 34.57
C ASN A 238 9.72 8.34 33.23
N ILE A 239 9.12 7.49 32.40
CA ILE A 239 8.60 7.84 31.07
C ILE A 239 7.07 7.84 31.10
N LEU A 240 6.49 8.97 30.73
CA LEU A 240 5.03 9.14 30.68
C LEU A 240 4.47 9.04 29.26
N SER A 241 5.30 9.20 28.23
CA SER A 241 4.86 9.15 26.84
C SER A 241 5.90 8.54 25.91
N PHE A 242 5.43 7.97 24.78
CA PHE A 242 6.30 7.45 23.73
C PHE A 242 7.20 8.51 23.10
N ASN A 243 6.73 9.77 23.07
CA ASN A 243 7.53 10.89 22.57
C ASN A 243 8.75 11.19 23.44
N GLU A 244 8.64 11.01 24.75
CA GLU A 244 9.78 11.13 25.68
C GLU A 244 10.80 10.03 25.44
N LEU A 245 10.32 8.80 25.32
CA LEU A 245 11.18 7.66 24.98
C LEU A 245 11.95 7.97 23.70
N LYS A 246 11.25 8.39 22.63
CA LYS A 246 11.85 8.73 21.35
C LYS A 246 12.89 9.85 21.48
N LYS A 247 12.61 10.88 22.29
CA LYS A 247 13.55 11.99 22.52
C LYS A 247 14.81 11.50 23.19
N ILE A 248 14.71 10.74 24.28
CA ILE A 248 15.85 10.19 25.02
C ILE A 248 16.69 9.26 24.13
N VAL A 249 16.03 8.39 23.36
CA VAL A 249 16.70 7.47 22.41
C VAL A 249 17.49 8.28 21.35
N ASN A 250 16.90 9.34 20.80
CA ASN A 250 17.58 10.19 19.80
C ASN A 250 18.78 10.95 20.41
N GLU A 251 18.62 11.44 21.65
CA GLU A 251 19.67 12.19 22.36
C GLU A 251 20.81 11.28 22.86
N SER A 252 20.59 9.98 22.96
CA SER A 252 21.60 9.01 23.37
C SER A 252 22.74 8.84 22.37
N ASN A 253 22.56 9.27 21.11
CA ASN A 253 23.55 9.16 20.04
C ASN A 253 24.17 7.77 19.88
N GLY A 254 23.38 6.73 20.14
CA GLY A 254 23.81 5.33 20.04
C GLY A 254 24.48 4.77 21.29
N THR A 255 24.53 5.52 22.39
CA THR A 255 24.95 4.97 23.68
C THR A 255 23.89 4.01 24.22
N PRO A 256 24.30 2.88 24.85
CA PRO A 256 23.33 1.97 25.48
C PRO A 256 22.47 2.69 26.51
N ILE A 257 21.18 2.41 26.50
CA ILE A 257 20.20 2.89 27.48
C ILE A 257 19.55 1.68 28.16
N GLU A 258 19.23 1.82 29.44
CA GLU A 258 18.51 0.81 30.22
C GLU A 258 17.01 1.11 30.19
N LEU A 259 16.19 0.05 29.99
CA LEU A 259 14.73 0.16 29.89
C LEU A 259 14.05 -0.67 30.98
#